data_12a5130f978c5c9d73f649120a44d7d5
#
_entry.id   12a5130f978c5c9d73f649120a44d7d5
#
_cell.length_a   1.000
_cell.length_b   1.000
_cell.length_c   1.000
_cell.angle_alpha   90.00
_cell.angle_beta   90.00
_cell.angle_gamma   90.00
#
_symmetry.space_group_name_H-M   'P 1'
#
loop_
_entity.id
_entity.type
_entity.pdbx_description
1 polymer ?
#
loop_
_entity_poly.entity_id
_entity_poly.type
_entity_poly.pdbx_seq_one_letter_code
_entity_poly.pdbx_strand_id
1 'polypeptide(L)'
;IGGTMPTKEEFAEGDFLHHEIKRRIFGLFDASYTNEFGLKELVDNAQDALRGVDIADEKWEMARFFKELVKDNGAAAYGEDSVRANLEAGAVDTLLLSEKLRKARLTITCGNCGAQEVKTMQIEAGKKFKDLPLGRCPNCQSSLILEKEEDIIDELTALADMSNTRVEIISDDFEEGGMLMSAFGGIAAVLRYPTGL
;
A
#
# COMPACT_ATOMS: atom_id res chain seq x y z
N ILE A 1 1.25 -1.06 -26.74
CA ILE A 1 0.89 -1.68 -28.03
C ILE A 1 1.88 -2.78 -28.30
N GLY A 2 1.41 -3.99 -28.68
CA GLY A 2 2.25 -5.12 -29.04
C GLY A 2 2.11 -5.49 -30.51
N GLY A 3 3.21 -5.92 -31.12
CA GLY A 3 3.20 -6.38 -32.52
C GLY A 3 4.59 -6.50 -33.11
N THR A 4 4.64 -6.86 -34.38
CA THR A 4 5.90 -6.95 -35.15
C THR A 4 6.25 -5.58 -35.77
N MET A 5 7.54 -5.32 -35.93
CA MET A 5 8.01 -4.17 -36.73
C MET A 5 7.75 -4.44 -38.22
N PRO A 6 7.36 -3.41 -39.03
CA PRO A 6 7.12 -2.00 -38.68
C PRO A 6 5.66 -1.71 -38.26
N THR A 7 4.81 -2.74 -38.24
CA THR A 7 3.33 -2.58 -38.11
C THR A 7 2.92 -1.87 -36.83
N LYS A 8 3.58 -2.15 -35.69
CA LYS A 8 3.26 -1.52 -34.39
C LYS A 8 3.58 -0.02 -34.38
N GLU A 9 4.69 0.38 -35.01
CA GLU A 9 5.09 1.78 -35.16
C GLU A 9 4.12 2.52 -36.09
N GLU A 10 3.85 1.96 -37.27
CA GLU A 10 2.88 2.53 -38.21
C GLU A 10 1.50 2.70 -37.58
N PHE A 11 1.05 1.74 -36.77
CA PHE A 11 -0.22 1.81 -36.08
C PHE A 11 -0.23 2.90 -34.98
N ALA A 12 0.85 3.03 -34.21
CA ALA A 12 0.97 4.02 -33.15
C ALA A 12 1.05 5.45 -33.69
N GLU A 13 1.80 5.65 -34.78
CA GLU A 13 2.04 6.96 -35.40
C GLU A 13 0.90 7.36 -36.34
N GLY A 14 0.27 6.39 -37.04
CA GLY A 14 -0.81 6.61 -37.99
C GLY A 14 -2.08 7.18 -37.34
N ASP A 15 -2.99 7.70 -38.17
CA ASP A 15 -4.28 8.28 -37.70
C ASP A 15 -5.35 7.24 -37.34
N PHE A 16 -4.93 6.05 -36.88
CA PHE A 16 -5.84 4.97 -36.52
C PHE A 16 -6.42 5.15 -35.10
N LEU A 17 -5.74 5.90 -34.23
CA LEU A 17 -6.11 6.06 -32.82
C LEU A 17 -6.50 7.51 -32.53
N HIS A 18 -7.55 7.68 -31.75
CA HIS A 18 -7.91 8.99 -31.23
C HIS A 18 -6.74 9.59 -30.42
N HIS A 19 -6.54 10.92 -30.52
CA HIS A 19 -5.40 11.60 -29.90
C HIS A 19 -5.28 11.36 -28.39
N GLU A 20 -6.39 11.18 -27.66
CA GLU A 20 -6.35 10.86 -26.23
C GLU A 20 -5.82 9.45 -25.96
N ILE A 21 -6.10 8.49 -26.85
CA ILE A 21 -5.56 7.13 -26.75
C ILE A 21 -4.07 7.14 -27.07
N LYS A 22 -3.67 7.90 -28.10
CA LYS A 22 -2.22 8.07 -28.43
C LYS A 22 -1.41 8.58 -27.25
N ARG A 23 -1.93 9.54 -26.47
CA ARG A 23 -1.27 10.10 -25.30
C ARG A 23 -1.12 9.08 -24.14
N ARG A 24 -1.92 8.03 -24.14
CA ARG A 24 -1.92 6.96 -23.12
C ARG A 24 -1.13 5.73 -23.58
N ILE A 25 -0.50 5.78 -24.75
CA ILE A 25 0.40 4.70 -25.19
C ILE A 25 1.63 4.74 -24.30
N PHE A 26 1.75 3.72 -23.46
CA PHE A 26 2.83 3.56 -22.51
C PHE A 26 4.13 3.08 -23.16
N GLY A 27 4.04 2.22 -24.19
CA GLY A 27 5.19 1.69 -24.91
C GLY A 27 4.80 0.84 -26.10
N LEU A 28 5.81 0.54 -26.92
CA LEU A 28 5.71 -0.38 -28.04
C LEU A 28 6.58 -1.60 -27.77
N PHE A 29 5.96 -2.77 -27.73
CA PHE A 29 6.64 -4.02 -27.38
C PHE A 29 6.56 -5.02 -28.53
N ASP A 30 7.59 -5.85 -28.66
CA ASP A 30 7.60 -6.91 -29.64
C ASP A 30 6.68 -8.05 -29.19
N ALA A 31 5.82 -8.52 -30.10
CA ALA A 31 5.01 -9.69 -29.93
C ALA A 31 5.00 -10.48 -31.25
N SER A 32 5.40 -11.75 -31.19
CA SER A 32 5.57 -12.58 -32.38
C SER A 32 4.26 -13.15 -32.93
N TYR A 33 3.22 -13.17 -32.08
CA TYR A 33 1.92 -13.78 -32.39
C TYR A 33 0.77 -12.84 -32.08
N THR A 34 -0.36 -12.99 -32.81
CA THR A 34 -1.60 -12.21 -32.62
C THR A 34 -2.68 -13.00 -31.85
N ASN A 35 -2.34 -14.07 -31.18
CA ASN A 35 -3.21 -14.93 -30.38
C ASN A 35 -2.92 -14.79 -28.88
N GLU A 36 -3.49 -15.67 -28.04
CA GLU A 36 -3.26 -15.67 -26.58
C GLU A 36 -1.78 -15.79 -26.19
N PHE A 37 -0.96 -16.49 -26.99
CA PHE A 37 0.50 -16.56 -26.77
C PHE A 37 1.16 -15.20 -26.94
N GLY A 38 0.79 -14.46 -27.98
CA GLY A 38 1.30 -13.11 -28.20
C GLY A 38 0.86 -12.14 -27.13
N LEU A 39 -0.33 -12.30 -26.54
CA LEU A 39 -0.76 -11.49 -25.38
C LEU A 39 0.09 -11.79 -24.14
N LYS A 40 0.42 -13.06 -23.87
CA LYS A 40 1.34 -13.40 -22.78
C LYS A 40 2.74 -12.82 -23.00
N GLU A 41 3.30 -13.04 -24.20
CA GLU A 41 4.60 -12.47 -24.58
C GLU A 41 4.61 -10.94 -24.40
N LEU A 42 3.53 -10.26 -24.80
CA LEU A 42 3.37 -8.84 -24.61
C LEU A 42 3.36 -8.41 -23.13
N VAL A 43 2.61 -9.13 -22.30
CA VAL A 43 2.57 -8.86 -20.85
C VAL A 43 3.93 -9.07 -20.23
N ASP A 44 4.62 -10.17 -20.57
CA ASP A 44 5.95 -10.45 -20.04
C ASP A 44 6.97 -9.38 -20.46
N ASN A 45 6.95 -8.96 -21.72
CA ASN A 45 7.84 -7.91 -22.24
C ASN A 45 7.52 -6.50 -21.68
N ALA A 46 6.26 -6.26 -21.30
CA ALA A 46 5.83 -5.00 -20.70
C ALA A 46 6.09 -4.93 -19.19
N GLN A 47 6.29 -6.05 -18.49
CA GLN A 47 6.41 -6.10 -17.02
C GLN A 47 7.51 -5.19 -16.48
N ASP A 48 8.71 -5.23 -17.07
CA ASP A 48 9.84 -4.41 -16.60
C ASP A 48 9.58 -2.91 -16.79
N ALA A 49 8.89 -2.56 -17.87
CA ALA A 49 8.52 -1.20 -18.17
C ALA A 49 7.37 -0.71 -17.23
N LEU A 50 6.40 -1.57 -16.93
CA LEU A 50 5.31 -1.28 -15.99
C LEU A 50 5.85 -1.09 -14.57
N ARG A 51 6.72 -1.98 -14.10
CA ARG A 51 7.41 -1.82 -12.81
C ARG A 51 8.18 -0.49 -12.72
N GLY A 52 8.82 -0.07 -13.82
CA GLY A 52 9.54 1.19 -13.85
C GLY A 52 8.65 2.42 -13.64
N VAL A 53 7.38 2.36 -14.06
CA VAL A 53 6.40 3.43 -13.85
C VAL A 53 5.87 3.38 -12.42
N ASP A 54 5.50 2.22 -11.92
CA ASP A 54 5.02 2.05 -10.55
C ASP A 54 6.07 2.55 -9.55
N ILE A 55 7.35 2.15 -9.72
CA ILE A 55 8.45 2.64 -8.88
C ILE A 55 8.65 4.15 -9.01
N ALA A 56 8.43 4.75 -10.17
CA ALA A 56 8.56 6.20 -10.34
C ALA A 56 7.48 6.96 -9.57
N ASP A 57 6.25 6.47 -9.59
CA ASP A 57 5.12 7.03 -8.85
C ASP A 57 5.31 6.85 -7.33
N GLU A 58 5.74 5.66 -6.89
CA GLU A 58 6.09 5.39 -5.50
C GLU A 58 7.20 6.32 -4.99
N LYS A 59 8.27 6.50 -5.75
CA LYS A 59 9.37 7.43 -5.44
C LYS A 59 8.89 8.87 -5.34
N TRP A 60 7.98 9.28 -6.21
CA TRP A 60 7.41 10.63 -6.16
C TRP A 60 6.62 10.86 -4.89
N GLU A 61 5.78 9.90 -4.48
CA GLU A 61 5.02 9.99 -3.23
C GLU A 61 5.94 9.96 -2.00
N MET A 62 6.97 9.11 -1.99
CA MET A 62 7.97 9.10 -0.91
C MET A 62 8.74 10.42 -0.84
N ALA A 63 9.16 10.99 -1.98
CA ALA A 63 9.81 12.29 -2.01
C ALA A 63 8.89 13.41 -1.50
N ARG A 64 7.60 13.36 -1.84
CA ARG A 64 6.58 14.27 -1.33
C ARG A 64 6.44 14.15 0.19
N PHE A 65 6.38 12.94 0.72
CA PHE A 65 6.34 12.68 2.16
C PHE A 65 7.56 13.26 2.87
N PHE A 66 8.77 12.95 2.41
CA PHE A 66 10.00 13.47 3.01
C PHE A 66 10.10 15.01 2.96
N LYS A 67 9.65 15.61 1.88
CA LYS A 67 9.60 17.07 1.75
C LYS A 67 8.71 17.71 2.81
N GLU A 68 7.58 17.10 3.13
CA GLU A 68 6.70 17.59 4.18
C GLU A 68 7.24 17.28 5.58
N LEU A 69 7.88 16.13 5.77
CA LEU A 69 8.41 15.68 7.05
C LEU A 69 9.49 16.62 7.62
N VAL A 70 10.32 17.22 6.76
CA VAL A 70 11.42 18.11 7.20
C VAL A 70 10.99 19.56 7.49
N LYS A 71 9.74 19.91 7.26
CA LYS A 71 9.23 21.25 7.56
C LYS A 71 8.80 21.34 9.03
N ASP A 72 9.04 22.48 9.69
CA ASP A 72 8.64 22.71 11.09
C ASP A 72 7.13 22.56 11.32
N ASN A 73 6.31 22.83 10.31
CA ASN A 73 4.86 22.63 10.32
C ASN A 73 4.44 21.92 9.02
N GLY A 74 5.01 20.77 8.79
CA GLY A 74 4.78 19.99 7.57
C GLY A 74 3.49 19.17 7.63
N ALA A 75 2.96 18.88 6.46
CA ALA A 75 1.76 18.08 6.27
C ALA A 75 2.13 16.59 6.09
N ALA A 76 2.80 15.99 7.07
CA ALA A 76 3.19 14.60 7.08
C ALA A 76 2.89 13.95 8.44
N ALA A 77 2.49 12.69 8.42
CA ALA A 77 2.29 11.86 9.61
C ALA A 77 2.94 10.48 9.39
N TYR A 78 3.40 9.85 10.45
CA TYR A 78 3.96 8.50 10.37
C TYR A 78 3.68 7.70 11.65
N GLY A 79 3.76 6.39 11.53
CA GLY A 79 3.37 5.48 12.58
C GLY A 79 1.85 5.27 12.66
N GLU A 80 1.46 4.13 13.22
CA GLU A 80 0.06 3.68 13.21
C GLU A 80 -0.89 4.67 13.88
N ASP A 81 -0.56 5.13 15.10
CA ASP A 81 -1.46 5.94 15.91
C ASP A 81 -1.71 7.32 15.29
N SER A 82 -0.63 8.00 14.86
CA SER A 82 -0.75 9.33 14.25
C SER A 82 -1.46 9.26 12.89
N VAL A 83 -1.13 8.27 12.04
CA VAL A 83 -1.78 8.11 10.74
C VAL A 83 -3.26 7.78 10.90
N ARG A 84 -3.62 6.91 11.85
CA ARG A 84 -5.01 6.58 12.18
C ARG A 84 -5.81 7.81 12.61
N ALA A 85 -5.28 8.58 13.56
CA ALA A 85 -5.94 9.78 14.04
C ALA A 85 -6.20 10.79 12.90
N ASN A 86 -5.23 10.93 11.97
CA ASN A 86 -5.39 11.80 10.80
C ASN A 86 -6.36 11.23 9.76
N LEU A 87 -6.46 9.90 9.58
CA LEU A 87 -7.46 9.28 8.73
C LEU A 87 -8.87 9.51 9.28
N GLU A 88 -9.07 9.28 10.58
CA GLU A 88 -10.34 9.53 11.26
C GLU A 88 -10.78 11.01 11.20
N ALA A 89 -9.81 11.92 11.24
CA ALA A 89 -10.06 13.36 11.06
C ALA A 89 -10.27 13.76 9.58
N GLY A 90 -10.12 12.86 8.61
CA GLY A 90 -10.24 13.14 7.19
C GLY A 90 -9.12 14.04 6.62
N ALA A 91 -8.01 14.15 7.33
CA ALA A 91 -6.90 15.03 7.00
C ALA A 91 -5.87 14.43 6.03
N VAL A 92 -5.96 13.12 5.76
CA VAL A 92 -5.01 12.41 4.90
C VAL A 92 -5.35 12.60 3.42
N ASP A 93 -4.35 12.98 2.63
CA ASP A 93 -4.42 13.03 1.17
C ASP A 93 -3.98 11.70 0.54
N THR A 94 -2.82 11.21 0.94
CA THR A 94 -2.27 9.92 0.47
C THR A 94 -1.75 9.11 1.67
N LEU A 95 -2.23 7.88 1.80
CA LEU A 95 -1.76 6.89 2.76
C LEU A 95 -0.67 6.04 2.09
N LEU A 96 0.49 5.92 2.73
CA LEU A 96 1.64 5.16 2.26
C LEU A 96 1.84 3.94 3.16
N LEU A 97 1.74 2.74 2.59
CA LEU A 97 1.88 1.47 3.31
C LEU A 97 3.01 0.65 2.67
N SER A 98 3.92 0.14 3.49
CA SER A 98 4.97 -0.75 2.96
C SER A 98 4.39 -2.11 2.57
N GLU A 99 4.78 -2.64 1.42
CA GLU A 99 4.42 -4.01 0.99
C GLU A 99 4.89 -5.09 1.98
N LYS A 100 5.93 -4.78 2.77
CA LYS A 100 6.46 -5.67 3.83
C LYS A 100 5.76 -5.52 5.17
N LEU A 101 4.78 -4.65 5.27
CA LEU A 101 4.01 -4.49 6.49
C LEU A 101 3.25 -5.78 6.81
N ARG A 102 3.57 -6.38 7.94
CA ARG A 102 2.96 -7.62 8.44
C ARG A 102 2.52 -7.41 9.87
N LYS A 103 1.40 -6.72 10.04
CA LYS A 103 0.78 -6.46 11.33
C LYS A 103 -0.70 -6.83 11.27
N ALA A 104 -1.24 -7.33 12.36
CA ALA A 104 -2.67 -7.45 12.51
C ALA A 104 -3.15 -6.86 13.82
N ARG A 105 -4.34 -6.35 13.78
CA ARG A 105 -5.10 -5.90 14.95
C ARG A 105 -5.92 -7.05 15.48
N LEU A 106 -5.69 -7.37 16.74
CA LEU A 106 -6.36 -8.46 17.44
C LEU A 106 -7.32 -7.87 18.48
N THR A 107 -8.58 -8.23 18.38
CA THR A 107 -9.55 -8.00 19.46
C THR A 107 -9.62 -9.25 20.32
N ILE A 108 -9.20 -9.12 21.57
CA ILE A 108 -9.07 -10.22 22.52
C ILE A 108 -10.07 -9.99 23.64
N THR A 109 -10.87 -11.01 23.95
CA THR A 109 -11.90 -10.94 24.98
C THR A 109 -11.66 -12.00 26.05
N CYS A 110 -11.87 -11.65 27.30
CA CYS A 110 -11.83 -12.61 28.39
C CYS A 110 -13.17 -13.36 28.52
N GLY A 111 -13.16 -14.67 28.35
CA GLY A 111 -14.38 -15.51 28.46
C GLY A 111 -15.03 -15.53 29.84
N ASN A 112 -14.35 -15.05 30.89
CA ASN A 112 -14.88 -15.08 32.27
C ASN A 112 -15.38 -13.70 32.75
N CYS A 113 -14.61 -12.63 32.56
CA CYS A 113 -14.94 -11.29 33.05
C CYS A 113 -15.38 -10.30 31.97
N GLY A 114 -15.37 -10.70 30.69
CA GLY A 114 -15.79 -9.86 29.58
C GLY A 114 -14.82 -8.69 29.24
N ALA A 115 -13.65 -8.63 29.89
CA ALA A 115 -12.67 -7.60 29.59
C ALA A 115 -12.19 -7.76 28.15
N GLN A 116 -12.25 -6.67 27.38
CA GLN A 116 -11.74 -6.61 26.02
C GLN A 116 -10.42 -5.83 25.96
N GLU A 117 -9.54 -6.27 25.12
CA GLU A 117 -8.26 -5.61 24.80
C GLU A 117 -8.02 -5.67 23.30
N VAL A 118 -7.60 -4.54 22.72
CA VAL A 118 -7.20 -4.47 21.32
C VAL A 118 -5.69 -4.30 21.27
N LYS A 119 -5.01 -5.17 20.54
CA LYS A 119 -3.55 -5.14 20.37
C LYS A 119 -3.20 -5.24 18.90
N THR A 120 -2.22 -4.44 18.47
CA THR A 120 -1.56 -4.64 17.19
C THR A 120 -0.31 -5.48 17.40
N MET A 121 -0.19 -6.56 16.65
CA MET A 121 0.95 -7.47 16.72
C MET A 121 1.54 -7.71 15.33
N GLN A 122 2.87 -7.91 15.30
CA GLN A 122 3.56 -8.28 14.07
C GLN A 122 3.30 -9.75 13.74
N ILE A 123 3.02 -10.03 12.46
CA ILE A 123 2.78 -11.38 11.95
C ILE A 123 4.10 -11.93 11.41
N GLU A 124 4.54 -13.07 11.93
CA GLU A 124 5.61 -13.83 11.30
C GLU A 124 5.07 -14.58 10.07
N ALA A 125 5.86 -14.60 8.98
CA ALA A 125 5.49 -15.28 7.75
C ALA A 125 5.12 -16.76 8.02
N GLY A 126 3.92 -17.16 7.58
CA GLY A 126 3.43 -18.54 7.70
C GLY A 126 2.79 -18.91 9.04
N LYS A 127 2.75 -18.01 10.04
CA LYS A 127 2.03 -18.25 11.30
C LYS A 127 0.63 -17.64 11.26
N LYS A 128 -0.33 -18.35 11.85
CA LYS A 128 -1.69 -17.84 12.10
C LYS A 128 -1.80 -17.43 13.56
N PHE A 129 -2.51 -16.36 13.86
CA PHE A 129 -2.67 -15.87 15.24
C PHE A 129 -3.40 -16.84 16.16
N LYS A 130 -4.23 -17.75 15.61
CA LYS A 130 -4.90 -18.80 16.38
C LYS A 130 -3.94 -19.73 17.14
N ASP A 131 -2.68 -19.78 16.69
CA ASP A 131 -1.64 -20.63 17.27
C ASP A 131 -0.76 -19.90 18.30
N LEU A 132 -1.00 -18.58 18.52
CA LEU A 132 -0.25 -17.79 19.48
C LEU A 132 -0.87 -17.88 20.88
N PRO A 133 -0.03 -18.02 21.93
CA PRO A 133 -0.50 -17.96 23.30
C PRO A 133 -0.98 -16.54 23.62
N LEU A 134 -2.28 -16.31 23.71
CA LEU A 134 -2.87 -15.00 24.02
C LEU A 134 -2.62 -14.56 25.49
N GLY A 135 -2.01 -15.42 26.31
CA GLY A 135 -1.74 -15.15 27.70
C GLY A 135 -2.96 -15.33 28.60
N ARG A 136 -2.92 -14.67 29.77
CA ARG A 136 -4.01 -14.68 30.75
C ARG A 136 -4.57 -13.28 30.97
N CYS A 137 -5.85 -13.22 31.27
CA CYS A 137 -6.54 -11.97 31.58
C CYS A 137 -5.88 -11.26 32.78
N PRO A 138 -5.50 -9.97 32.66
CA PRO A 138 -4.90 -9.25 33.79
C PRO A 138 -5.86 -9.08 34.97
N ASN A 139 -7.17 -9.10 34.72
CA ASN A 139 -8.19 -8.89 35.77
C ASN A 139 -8.55 -10.16 36.56
N CYS A 140 -8.62 -11.31 35.89
CA CYS A 140 -9.14 -12.53 36.51
C CYS A 140 -8.31 -13.79 36.28
N GLN A 141 -7.15 -13.67 35.60
CA GLN A 141 -6.22 -14.76 35.29
C GLN A 141 -6.80 -15.89 34.40
N SER A 142 -8.03 -15.75 33.91
CA SER A 142 -8.67 -16.70 33.01
C SER A 142 -8.10 -16.62 31.60
N SER A 143 -8.33 -17.64 30.77
CA SER A 143 -7.88 -17.68 29.38
C SER A 143 -8.53 -16.58 28.55
N LEU A 144 -7.73 -15.98 27.68
CA LEU A 144 -8.18 -15.01 26.71
C LEU A 144 -8.60 -15.72 25.41
N ILE A 145 -9.58 -15.16 24.74
CA ILE A 145 -10.14 -15.67 23.47
C ILE A 145 -9.92 -14.61 22.39
N LEU A 146 -9.40 -15.00 21.26
CA LEU A 146 -9.32 -14.14 20.08
C LEU A 146 -10.72 -14.03 19.47
N GLU A 147 -11.30 -12.84 19.49
CA GLU A 147 -12.63 -12.56 18.95
C GLU A 147 -12.56 -12.13 17.48
N LYS A 148 -11.61 -11.25 17.15
CA LYS A 148 -11.43 -10.70 15.82
C LYS A 148 -9.96 -10.54 15.50
N GLU A 149 -9.61 -10.80 14.23
CA GLU A 149 -8.30 -10.59 13.63
C GLU A 149 -8.50 -9.80 12.34
N GLU A 150 -7.82 -8.67 12.19
CA GLU A 150 -7.85 -7.84 10.99
C GLU A 150 -6.43 -7.49 10.57
N ASP A 151 -6.13 -7.63 9.28
CA ASP A 151 -4.89 -7.11 8.72
C ASP A 151 -4.89 -5.59 8.82
N ILE A 152 -3.76 -5.01 9.26
CA ILE A 152 -3.64 -3.56 9.43
C ILE A 152 -3.74 -2.80 8.10
N ILE A 153 -3.29 -3.42 7.01
CA ILE A 153 -3.41 -2.85 5.67
C ILE A 153 -4.88 -2.75 5.28
N ASP A 154 -5.65 -3.83 5.47
CA ASP A 154 -7.08 -3.86 5.14
C ASP A 154 -7.86 -2.85 5.99
N GLU A 155 -7.58 -2.79 7.31
CA GLU A 155 -8.23 -1.85 8.22
C GLU A 155 -7.94 -0.38 7.86
N LEU A 156 -6.66 -0.03 7.62
CA LEU A 156 -6.28 1.33 7.26
C LEU A 156 -6.79 1.72 5.87
N THR A 157 -6.84 0.77 4.93
CA THR A 157 -7.43 0.99 3.60
C THR A 157 -8.93 1.27 3.70
N ALA A 158 -9.65 0.52 4.52
CA ALA A 158 -11.07 0.77 4.75
C ALA A 158 -11.34 2.17 5.37
N LEU A 159 -10.49 2.62 6.30
CA LEU A 159 -10.55 3.99 6.85
C LEU A 159 -10.22 5.05 5.78
N ALA A 160 -9.26 4.78 4.91
CA ALA A 160 -8.87 5.66 3.81
C ALA A 160 -10.02 5.82 2.79
N ASP A 161 -10.72 4.74 2.47
CA ASP A 161 -11.88 4.76 1.57
C ASP A 161 -13.02 5.65 2.13
N MET A 162 -13.26 5.60 3.45
CA MET A 162 -14.29 6.44 4.09
C MET A 162 -13.99 7.93 4.00
N SER A 163 -12.72 8.32 3.93
CA SER A 163 -12.26 9.72 3.83
C SER A 163 -11.86 10.13 2.40
N ASN A 164 -12.09 9.28 1.40
CA ASN A 164 -11.66 9.47 0.01
C ASN A 164 -10.16 9.81 -0.08
N THR A 165 -9.36 9.04 0.66
CA THR A 165 -7.90 9.11 0.70
C THR A 165 -7.31 8.13 -0.30
N ARG A 166 -6.31 8.56 -1.07
CA ARG A 166 -5.58 7.66 -1.95
C ARG A 166 -4.67 6.74 -1.13
N VAL A 167 -4.60 5.46 -1.49
CA VAL A 167 -3.72 4.47 -0.86
C VAL A 167 -2.67 4.05 -1.86
N GLU A 168 -1.40 4.11 -1.45
CA GLU A 168 -0.25 3.66 -2.24
C GLU A 168 0.52 2.61 -1.45
N ILE A 169 0.72 1.45 -2.07
CA ILE A 169 1.57 0.40 -1.53
C ILE A 169 2.99 0.64 -2.04
N ILE A 170 3.91 0.82 -1.13
CA ILE A 170 5.30 1.16 -1.42
C ILE A 170 6.15 -0.11 -1.37
N SER A 171 6.82 -0.42 -2.47
CA SER A 171 7.77 -1.52 -2.59
C SER A 171 9.08 -1.20 -1.84
N ASP A 172 9.88 -2.21 -1.53
CA ASP A 172 11.23 -2.03 -0.98
C ASP A 172 12.34 -2.14 -2.04
N ASP A 173 11.97 -2.12 -3.31
CA ASP A 173 12.90 -2.19 -4.45
C ASP A 173 13.80 -0.94 -4.58
N PHE A 174 13.54 0.11 -3.79
CA PHE A 174 14.33 1.34 -3.73
C PHE A 174 14.57 1.81 -2.28
N GLU A 175 15.58 2.67 -2.10
CA GLU A 175 16.08 3.05 -0.76
C GLU A 175 15.00 3.68 0.11
N GLU A 176 14.24 4.65 -0.40
CA GLU A 176 13.20 5.36 0.33
C GLU A 176 12.03 4.44 0.72
N GLY A 177 11.70 3.45 -0.12
CA GLY A 177 10.71 2.42 0.20
C GLY A 177 11.16 1.52 1.35
N GLY A 178 12.44 1.08 1.34
CA GLY A 178 13.05 0.37 2.47
C GLY A 178 13.05 1.20 3.76
N MET A 179 13.25 2.52 3.67
CA MET A 179 13.17 3.44 4.82
C MET A 179 11.77 3.53 5.40
N LEU A 180 10.71 3.45 4.59
CA LEU A 180 9.34 3.44 5.09
C LEU A 180 9.13 2.33 6.12
N MET A 181 9.62 1.13 5.85
CA MET A 181 9.51 0.03 6.80
C MET A 181 10.44 0.18 8.01
N SER A 182 11.72 0.51 7.77
CA SER A 182 12.75 0.47 8.82
C SER A 182 12.69 1.66 9.78
N ALA A 183 12.41 2.88 9.28
CA ALA A 183 12.41 4.10 10.07
C ALA A 183 11.00 4.54 10.52
N PHE A 184 9.96 4.25 9.73
CA PHE A 184 8.59 4.73 9.97
C PHE A 184 7.61 3.61 10.32
N GLY A 185 8.09 2.38 10.48
CA GLY A 185 7.28 1.22 10.88
C GLY A 185 6.29 0.74 9.82
N GLY A 186 6.52 1.13 8.56
CA GLY A 186 5.76 0.70 7.39
C GLY A 186 4.47 1.48 7.14
N ILE A 187 4.20 2.55 7.89
CA ILE A 187 2.96 3.33 7.81
C ILE A 187 3.29 4.82 7.84
N ALA A 188 2.95 5.54 6.78
CA ALA A 188 3.09 6.99 6.69
C ALA A 188 1.91 7.61 5.91
N ALA A 189 1.78 8.92 5.98
CA ALA A 189 0.75 9.66 5.27
C ALA A 189 1.24 11.04 4.87
N VAL A 190 0.82 11.48 3.69
CA VAL A 190 0.85 12.88 3.30
C VAL A 190 -0.51 13.49 3.61
N LEU A 191 -0.51 14.59 4.34
CA LEU A 191 -1.73 15.26 4.79
C LEU A 191 -2.16 16.36 3.82
N ARG A 192 -3.44 16.68 3.81
CA ARG A 192 -4.01 17.82 3.07
C ARG A 192 -3.59 19.15 3.69
N TYR A 193 -3.40 19.16 5.01
CA TYR A 193 -2.98 20.30 5.82
C TYR A 193 -2.32 19.81 7.11
N PRO A 194 -1.44 20.61 7.75
CA PRO A 194 -0.83 20.24 9.03
C PRO A 194 -1.90 20.16 10.13
N THR A 195 -1.92 19.08 10.89
CA THR A 195 -2.89 18.83 11.97
C THR A 195 -2.29 18.99 13.37
N GLY A 196 -0.98 18.72 13.51
CA GLY A 196 -0.32 18.67 14.82
C GLY A 196 -0.70 17.46 15.68
N LEU A 197 -1.34 16.41 15.07
CA LEU A 197 -1.75 15.14 15.70
C LEU A 197 -0.63 14.12 15.69
#